data_2fa541b4ebce5626ecd7e065095892a9
#
_entry.id   2fa541b4ebce5626ecd7e065095892a9
#
_cell.length_a   1.000
_cell.length_b   1.000
_cell.length_c   1.000
_cell.angle_alpha   90.00
_cell.angle_beta   90.00
_cell.angle_gamma   90.00
#
_symmetry.space_group_name_H-M   'P 1'
#
loop_
_entity.id
_entity.type
_entity.pdbx_description
1 polymer ?
#
loop_
_entity_poly.entity_id
_entity_poly.type
_entity_poly.pdbx_seq_one_letter_code
_entity_poly.pdbx_strand_id
1 'polypeptide(L)'
;TKMIATVTNVHTGGVEYIEVKNVLEQMEVLRAASAMPFVSQMVELDGRLYLDGGLADSIPLKKCQEDGYERIIVVETRPKGYRKSKISPIPAKMYYSKYPNLVETINNRYIGYNNILQEIDELDTKGEIVLVRPSKELHLGRIESNPNRLQEMYDLGISDAKTLLPRIN
;
A
#
# COMPACT_ATOMS: atom_id res chain seq x y z
N THR A 1 -3.29 12.58 -16.63
CA THR A 1 -2.80 12.01 -15.35
C THR A 1 -2.57 10.52 -15.55
N LYS A 2 -1.38 10.02 -15.19
CA LYS A 2 -1.04 8.60 -15.25
C LYS A 2 -1.47 7.95 -13.93
N MET A 3 -2.17 6.83 -13.99
CA MET A 3 -2.52 6.00 -12.83
C MET A 3 -1.77 4.69 -12.92
N ILE A 4 -1.10 4.30 -11.83
CA ILE A 4 -0.38 3.02 -11.72
C ILE A 4 -0.96 2.24 -10.54
N ALA A 5 -1.36 1.02 -10.79
CA ALA A 5 -1.76 0.06 -9.78
C ALA A 5 -0.59 -0.85 -9.42
N THR A 6 -0.35 -1.02 -8.14
CA THR A 6 0.66 -1.95 -7.62
C THR A 6 0.02 -3.30 -7.35
N VAL A 7 0.60 -4.37 -7.85
CA VAL A 7 0.14 -5.75 -7.64
C VAL A 7 1.30 -6.66 -7.26
N THR A 8 1.03 -7.75 -6.57
CA THR A 8 2.02 -8.77 -6.23
C THR A 8 1.80 -10.00 -7.11
N ASN A 9 2.79 -10.36 -7.92
CA ASN A 9 2.77 -11.58 -8.71
C ASN A 9 2.87 -12.80 -7.79
N VAL A 10 1.92 -13.71 -7.88
CA VAL A 10 1.79 -14.87 -6.99
C VAL A 10 2.95 -15.87 -7.18
N HIS A 11 3.44 -16.04 -8.41
CA HIS A 11 4.50 -17.01 -8.71
C HIS A 11 5.88 -16.52 -8.30
N THR A 12 6.16 -15.24 -8.56
CA THR A 12 7.46 -14.65 -8.25
C THR A 12 7.56 -14.08 -6.84
N GLY A 13 6.41 -13.77 -6.21
CA GLY A 13 6.35 -12.99 -4.97
C GLY A 13 6.75 -11.52 -5.14
N GLY A 14 7.12 -11.12 -6.36
CA GLY A 14 7.59 -9.78 -6.68
C GLY A 14 6.47 -8.79 -6.95
N VAL A 15 6.81 -7.49 -6.87
CA VAL A 15 5.91 -6.40 -7.24
C VAL A 15 5.88 -6.23 -8.75
N GLU A 16 4.69 -5.90 -9.27
CA GLU A 16 4.51 -5.40 -10.63
C GLU A 16 3.66 -4.12 -10.58
N TYR A 17 3.94 -3.20 -11.51
CA TYR A 17 3.29 -1.89 -11.63
C TYR A 17 2.55 -1.83 -12.95
N ILE A 18 1.22 -1.79 -12.89
CA ILE A 18 0.36 -1.84 -14.07
C ILE A 18 -0.26 -0.46 -14.31
N GLU A 19 -0.04 0.11 -15.49
CA GLU A 19 -0.68 1.36 -15.88
C GLU A 19 -2.16 1.14 -16.15
N VAL A 20 -3.01 1.90 -15.46
CA VAL A 20 -4.47 1.90 -15.66
C VAL A 20 -4.83 3.09 -16.53
N LYS A 21 -5.10 2.83 -17.80
CA LYS A 21 -5.47 3.84 -18.80
C LYS A 21 -6.98 4.13 -18.80
N ASN A 22 -7.78 3.08 -18.62
CA ASN A 22 -9.23 3.15 -18.53
C ASN A 22 -9.71 2.31 -17.34
N VAL A 23 -10.21 2.96 -16.31
CA VAL A 23 -10.67 2.30 -15.08
C VAL A 23 -11.78 1.28 -15.36
N LEU A 24 -12.75 1.61 -16.23
CA LEU A 24 -13.89 0.73 -16.51
C LEU A 24 -13.49 -0.53 -17.28
N GLU A 25 -12.53 -0.41 -18.20
CA GLU A 25 -12.03 -1.55 -18.99
C GLU A 25 -11.03 -2.40 -18.20
N GLN A 26 -10.34 -1.80 -17.22
CA GLN A 26 -9.28 -2.44 -16.43
C GLN A 26 -9.67 -2.65 -14.96
N MET A 27 -10.97 -2.85 -14.67
CA MET A 27 -11.47 -3.10 -13.31
C MET A 27 -10.77 -4.30 -12.64
N GLU A 28 -10.40 -5.32 -13.41
CA GLU A 28 -9.70 -6.50 -12.91
C GLU A 28 -8.29 -6.15 -12.36
N VAL A 29 -7.63 -5.13 -12.91
CA VAL A 29 -6.35 -4.62 -12.37
C VAL A 29 -6.57 -4.01 -10.98
N LEU A 30 -7.64 -3.24 -10.80
CA LEU A 30 -7.98 -2.65 -9.49
C LEU A 30 -8.41 -3.73 -8.49
N ARG A 31 -9.13 -4.76 -8.98
CA ARG A 31 -9.47 -5.93 -8.16
C ARG A 31 -8.22 -6.67 -7.70
N ALA A 32 -7.24 -6.87 -8.58
CA ALA A 32 -5.96 -7.47 -8.25
C ALA A 32 -5.18 -6.64 -7.21
N ALA A 33 -5.09 -5.32 -7.42
CA ALA A 33 -4.40 -4.40 -6.53
C ALA A 33 -4.99 -4.34 -5.11
N SER A 34 -6.25 -4.75 -4.94
CA SER A 34 -6.96 -4.80 -3.64
C SER A 34 -7.26 -6.22 -3.14
N ALA A 35 -6.79 -7.26 -3.83
CA ALA A 35 -7.05 -8.65 -3.47
C ALA A 35 -6.23 -9.09 -2.25
N MET A 36 -6.79 -8.90 -1.06
CA MET A 36 -6.11 -9.22 0.21
C MET A 36 -5.84 -10.72 0.36
N PRO A 37 -4.65 -11.14 0.83
CA PRO A 37 -4.34 -12.53 1.08
C PRO A 37 -5.28 -13.11 2.15
N PHE A 38 -5.60 -14.39 2.01
CA PHE A 38 -6.49 -15.19 2.86
C PHE A 38 -7.98 -14.81 2.81
N VAL A 39 -8.33 -13.67 2.23
CA VAL A 39 -9.71 -13.14 2.18
C VAL A 39 -10.24 -13.16 0.77
N SER A 40 -9.42 -12.72 -0.20
CA SER A 40 -9.79 -12.63 -1.61
C SER A 40 -9.23 -13.81 -2.41
N GLN A 41 -9.90 -14.13 -3.51
CA GLN A 41 -9.32 -15.00 -4.53
C GLN A 41 -8.19 -14.29 -5.26
N MET A 42 -7.20 -15.07 -5.74
CA MET A 42 -6.19 -14.58 -6.66
C MET A 42 -6.86 -14.09 -7.96
N VAL A 43 -6.38 -13.01 -8.51
CA VAL A 43 -6.90 -12.43 -9.75
C VAL A 43 -5.99 -12.80 -10.90
N GLU A 44 -6.55 -13.36 -11.95
CA GLU A 44 -5.82 -13.67 -13.17
C GLU A 44 -5.87 -12.47 -14.13
N LEU A 45 -4.69 -12.02 -14.57
CA LEU A 45 -4.51 -11.00 -15.60
C LEU A 45 -3.48 -11.55 -16.61
N ASP A 46 -3.87 -11.66 -17.86
CA ASP A 46 -3.00 -12.13 -18.94
C ASP A 46 -2.24 -13.45 -18.63
N GLY A 47 -2.95 -14.41 -18.03
CA GLY A 47 -2.39 -15.71 -17.66
C GLY A 47 -1.49 -15.72 -16.43
N ARG A 48 -1.42 -14.63 -15.68
CA ARG A 48 -0.66 -14.51 -14.43
C ARG A 48 -1.59 -14.26 -13.25
N LEU A 49 -1.23 -14.80 -12.10
CA LEU A 49 -2.01 -14.66 -10.86
C LEU A 49 -1.45 -13.54 -9.99
N TYR A 50 -2.34 -12.71 -9.47
CA TYR A 50 -1.99 -11.55 -8.65
C TYR A 50 -2.79 -11.49 -7.35
N LEU A 51 -2.17 -10.85 -6.36
CA LEU A 51 -2.75 -10.39 -5.11
C LEU A 51 -2.38 -8.92 -4.87
N ASP A 52 -2.91 -8.35 -3.78
CA ASP A 52 -2.69 -6.98 -3.30
C ASP A 52 -1.20 -6.57 -3.37
N GLY A 53 -0.93 -5.46 -4.04
CA GLY A 53 0.43 -4.92 -4.19
C GLY A 53 1.11 -4.62 -2.87
N GLY A 54 0.34 -4.27 -1.85
CA GLY A 54 0.87 -4.01 -0.51
C GLY A 54 1.48 -5.23 0.19
N LEU A 55 1.55 -6.41 -0.45
CA LEU A 55 2.36 -7.54 0.02
C LEU A 55 3.83 -7.33 -0.30
N ALA A 56 4.14 -6.99 -1.56
CA ALA A 56 5.51 -6.82 -2.04
C ALA A 56 5.99 -5.37 -1.92
N ASP A 57 5.13 -4.39 -2.26
CA ASP A 57 5.42 -2.97 -2.12
C ASP A 57 4.18 -2.21 -1.61
N SER A 58 4.17 -1.90 -0.33
CA SER A 58 3.02 -1.26 0.32
C SER A 58 2.92 0.25 0.04
N ILE A 59 4.04 0.92 -0.23
CA ILE A 59 4.13 2.35 -0.52
C ILE A 59 5.18 2.53 -1.63
N PRO A 60 4.76 2.67 -2.90
CA PRO A 60 5.65 2.59 -4.06
C PRO A 60 6.46 3.89 -4.28
N LEU A 61 7.13 4.38 -3.24
CA LEU A 61 7.95 5.58 -3.28
C LEU A 61 9.11 5.43 -4.27
N LYS A 62 9.80 4.29 -4.23
CA LYS A 62 10.93 4.01 -5.13
C LYS A 62 10.53 4.04 -6.60
N LYS A 63 9.34 3.52 -6.90
CA LYS A 63 8.80 3.58 -8.26
C LYS A 63 8.59 5.02 -8.74
N CYS A 64 8.10 5.91 -7.87
CA CYS A 64 7.96 7.32 -8.21
C CYS A 64 9.32 7.98 -8.46
N GLN A 65 10.33 7.67 -7.65
CA GLN A 65 11.69 8.19 -7.82
C GLN A 65 12.34 7.67 -9.12
N GLU A 66 12.21 6.37 -9.42
CA GLU A 66 12.70 5.75 -10.66
C GLU A 66 12.01 6.31 -11.91
N ASP A 67 10.74 6.68 -11.81
CA ASP A 67 9.99 7.33 -12.90
C ASP A 67 10.36 8.82 -13.07
N GLY A 68 11.27 9.36 -12.24
CA GLY A 68 11.82 10.72 -12.36
C GLY A 68 10.91 11.82 -11.81
N TYR A 69 9.97 11.50 -10.92
CA TYR A 69 9.16 12.53 -10.27
C TYR A 69 9.97 13.28 -9.23
N GLU A 70 10.14 14.58 -9.41
CA GLU A 70 10.89 15.47 -8.50
C GLU A 70 10.07 15.94 -7.30
N ARG A 71 8.73 15.97 -7.44
CA ARG A 71 7.81 16.39 -6.38
C ARG A 71 6.89 15.23 -6.04
N ILE A 72 7.11 14.61 -4.88
CA ILE A 72 6.38 13.44 -4.43
C ILE A 72 5.56 13.78 -3.18
N ILE A 73 4.27 13.45 -3.22
CA ILE A 73 3.39 13.50 -2.05
C ILE A 73 3.08 12.06 -1.65
N VAL A 74 3.43 11.71 -0.41
CA VAL A 74 3.11 10.40 0.16
C VAL A 74 1.91 10.56 1.10
N VAL A 75 0.89 9.71 0.91
CA VAL A 75 -0.28 9.67 1.80
C VAL A 75 -0.29 8.36 2.56
N GLU A 76 -0.06 8.42 3.87
CA GLU A 76 -0.11 7.27 4.75
C GLU A 76 -1.48 7.16 5.47
N THR A 77 -1.87 5.94 5.78
CA THR A 77 -3.10 5.65 6.52
C THR A 77 -2.85 5.36 8.00
N ARG A 78 -1.59 5.46 8.45
CA ARG A 78 -1.17 5.20 9.82
C ARG A 78 -0.46 6.41 10.41
N PRO A 79 -0.62 6.67 11.72
CA PRO A 79 0.05 7.78 12.37
C PRO A 79 1.55 7.56 12.50
N LYS A 80 2.27 8.62 12.84
CA LYS A 80 3.72 8.59 13.10
C LYS A 80 4.05 7.54 14.16
N GLY A 81 5.13 6.79 13.92
CA GLY A 81 5.61 5.76 14.85
C GLY A 81 4.95 4.39 14.69
N TYR A 82 3.94 4.27 13.83
CA TYR A 82 3.39 2.94 13.52
C TYR A 82 4.48 2.03 12.95
N ARG A 83 4.50 0.78 13.42
CA ARG A 83 5.35 -0.29 12.85
C ARG A 83 4.53 -1.57 12.72
N LYS A 84 4.73 -2.24 11.61
CA LYS A 84 4.10 -3.53 11.35
C LYS A 84 4.82 -4.63 12.11
N SER A 85 4.09 -5.47 12.81
CA SER A 85 4.64 -6.61 13.53
C SER A 85 4.81 -7.82 12.62
N LYS A 86 5.78 -8.68 12.96
CA LYS A 86 5.93 -9.99 12.34
C LYS A 86 4.69 -10.85 12.62
N ILE A 87 4.18 -11.51 11.60
CA ILE A 87 3.07 -12.47 11.72
C ILE A 87 3.60 -13.90 11.74
N SER A 88 2.77 -14.84 12.24
CA SER A 88 3.10 -16.26 12.15
C SER A 88 3.23 -16.69 10.68
N PRO A 89 4.27 -17.46 10.31
CA PRO A 89 4.43 -17.95 8.93
C PRO A 89 3.50 -19.13 8.59
N ILE A 90 2.88 -19.75 9.59
CA ILE A 90 2.09 -20.99 9.41
C ILE A 90 0.91 -20.79 8.46
N PRO A 91 0.06 -19.74 8.60
CA PRO A 91 -1.07 -19.56 7.70
C PRO A 91 -0.64 -19.40 6.24
N ALA A 92 0.42 -18.65 5.97
CA ALA A 92 0.91 -18.44 4.62
C ALA A 92 1.42 -19.77 4.01
N LYS A 93 2.18 -20.53 4.76
CA LYS A 93 2.69 -21.85 4.34
C LYS A 93 1.59 -22.85 4.04
N MET A 94 0.52 -22.86 4.83
CA MET A 94 -0.62 -23.76 4.61
C MET A 94 -1.45 -23.34 3.40
N TYR A 95 -1.78 -22.04 3.29
CA TYR A 95 -2.70 -21.54 2.27
C TYR A 95 -2.05 -21.44 0.88
N TYR A 96 -0.77 -21.05 0.85
CA TYR A 96 -0.03 -20.77 -0.39
C TYR A 96 1.16 -21.73 -0.58
N SER A 97 1.05 -22.99 -0.13
CA SER A 97 2.13 -23.98 -0.24
C SER A 97 2.68 -24.19 -1.65
N LYS A 98 1.85 -23.99 -2.68
CA LYS A 98 2.24 -24.07 -4.10
C LYS A 98 3.04 -22.86 -4.58
N TYR A 99 3.12 -21.79 -3.80
CA TYR A 99 3.72 -20.51 -4.16
C TYR A 99 4.76 -20.06 -3.11
N PRO A 100 5.93 -20.73 -3.05
CA PRO A 100 6.93 -20.48 -1.99
C PRO A 100 7.43 -19.03 -1.96
N ASN A 101 7.60 -18.41 -3.11
CA ASN A 101 8.03 -17.01 -3.20
C ASN A 101 6.97 -16.05 -2.60
N LEU A 102 5.69 -16.28 -2.87
CA LEU A 102 4.61 -15.52 -2.24
C LEU A 102 4.59 -15.70 -0.72
N VAL A 103 4.82 -16.93 -0.23
CA VAL A 103 4.93 -17.22 1.20
C VAL A 103 6.05 -16.41 1.84
N GLU A 104 7.20 -16.34 1.19
CA GLU A 104 8.34 -15.55 1.64
C GLU A 104 8.00 -14.05 1.68
N THR A 105 7.39 -13.52 0.63
CA THR A 105 6.95 -12.13 0.55
C THR A 105 5.97 -11.77 1.67
N ILE A 106 4.95 -12.61 1.92
CA ILE A 106 3.99 -12.41 3.00
C ILE A 106 4.69 -12.36 4.37
N ASN A 107 5.62 -13.30 4.61
CA ASN A 107 6.31 -13.41 5.88
C ASN A 107 7.28 -12.25 6.14
N ASN A 108 7.89 -11.70 5.09
CA ASN A 108 8.86 -10.60 5.17
C ASN A 108 8.24 -9.22 4.96
N ARG A 109 6.94 -9.15 4.68
CA ARG A 109 6.22 -7.89 4.45
C ARG A 109 6.48 -6.83 5.52
N TYR A 110 6.56 -7.23 6.79
CA TYR A 110 6.78 -6.29 7.89
C TYR A 110 8.15 -5.60 7.81
N ILE A 111 9.17 -6.29 7.29
CA ILE A 111 10.52 -5.72 7.14
C ILE A 111 10.48 -4.62 6.07
N GLY A 112 10.01 -4.95 4.85
CA GLY A 112 9.93 -3.99 3.75
C GLY A 112 9.07 -2.77 4.12
N TYR A 113 7.91 -3.01 4.75
CA TYR A 113 7.02 -1.93 5.18
C TYR A 113 7.69 -1.00 6.21
N ASN A 114 8.37 -1.54 7.20
CA ASN A 114 9.00 -0.73 8.24
C ASN A 114 10.22 0.04 7.71
N ASN A 115 10.96 -0.54 6.76
CA ASN A 115 12.08 0.13 6.10
C ASN A 115 11.60 1.32 5.26
N ILE A 116 10.53 1.15 4.47
CA ILE A 116 10.00 2.25 3.67
C ILE A 116 9.41 3.37 4.53
N LEU A 117 8.78 3.05 5.67
CA LEU A 117 8.32 4.08 6.62
C LEU A 117 9.50 4.91 7.19
N GLN A 118 10.60 4.27 7.48
CA GLN A 118 11.81 4.98 7.95
C GLN A 118 12.36 5.89 6.86
N GLU A 119 12.49 5.41 5.63
CA GLU A 119 12.95 6.19 4.48
C GLU A 119 12.04 7.40 4.24
N ILE A 120 10.72 7.22 4.30
CA ILE A 120 9.72 8.30 4.17
C ILE A 120 9.89 9.34 5.28
N ASP A 121 10.08 8.93 6.53
CA ASP A 121 10.32 9.84 7.66
C ASP A 121 11.58 10.68 7.46
N GLU A 122 12.65 10.07 6.93
CA GLU A 122 13.92 10.75 6.65
C GLU A 122 13.77 11.77 5.50
N LEU A 123 13.11 11.40 4.40
CA LEU A 123 12.88 12.27 3.25
C LEU A 123 11.95 13.44 3.57
N ASP A 124 10.90 13.20 4.37
CA ASP A 124 10.01 14.28 4.84
C ASP A 124 10.77 15.27 5.74
N THR A 125 11.64 14.78 6.62
CA THR A 125 12.47 15.62 7.50
C THR A 125 13.43 16.49 6.69
N LYS A 126 13.97 16.00 5.57
CA LYS A 126 14.82 16.73 4.64
C LYS A 126 14.05 17.69 3.74
N GLY A 127 12.72 17.59 3.69
CA GLY A 127 11.87 18.37 2.79
C GLY A 127 11.87 17.87 1.33
N GLU A 128 12.37 16.69 1.08
CA GLU A 128 12.46 16.07 -0.26
C GLU A 128 11.12 15.51 -0.75
N ILE A 129 10.21 15.24 0.18
CA ILE A 129 8.82 14.84 -0.09
C ILE A 129 7.85 15.62 0.79
N VAL A 130 6.57 15.55 0.46
CA VAL A 130 5.48 16.00 1.35
C VAL A 130 4.74 14.79 1.88
N LEU A 131 4.74 14.61 3.19
CA LEU A 131 4.10 13.49 3.85
C LEU A 131 2.80 13.91 4.50
N VAL A 132 1.69 13.29 4.07
CA VAL A 132 0.37 13.40 4.68
C VAL A 132 0.09 12.13 5.47
N ARG A 133 -0.14 12.25 6.77
CA ARG A 133 -0.50 11.13 7.62
C ARG A 133 -1.45 11.55 8.74
N PRO A 134 -2.23 10.62 9.32
CA PRO A 134 -3.10 10.93 10.45
C PRO A 134 -2.33 11.50 11.62
N SER A 135 -2.76 12.66 12.14
CA SER A 135 -2.15 13.31 13.32
C SER A 135 -2.41 12.57 14.63
N LYS A 136 -3.46 11.73 14.65
CA LYS A 136 -3.82 10.85 15.77
C LYS A 136 -4.21 9.46 15.28
N GLU A 137 -4.09 8.47 16.16
CA GLU A 137 -4.57 7.13 15.87
C GLU A 137 -6.09 7.05 16.05
N LEU A 138 -6.78 6.63 14.99
CA LEU A 138 -8.16 6.20 15.07
C LEU A 138 -8.17 4.67 15.02
N HIS A 139 -8.60 4.02 16.10
CA HIS A 139 -8.64 2.57 16.20
C HIS A 139 -9.76 1.98 15.32
N LEU A 140 -9.59 2.07 14.00
CA LEU A 140 -10.49 1.48 13.03
C LEU A 140 -10.09 0.04 12.71
N GLY A 141 -11.08 -0.84 12.65
CA GLY A 141 -10.91 -2.20 12.17
C GLY A 141 -10.58 -2.24 10.67
N ARG A 142 -10.09 -3.38 10.17
CA ARG A 142 -9.87 -3.57 8.73
C ARG A 142 -11.16 -3.49 7.91
N ILE A 143 -12.27 -3.85 8.52
CA ILE A 143 -13.61 -3.77 7.95
C ILE A 143 -14.44 -2.95 8.93
N GLU A 144 -14.35 -1.61 8.81
CA GLU A 144 -15.16 -0.70 9.60
C GLU A 144 -16.46 -0.41 8.86
N SER A 145 -17.59 -0.58 9.54
CA SER A 145 -18.92 -0.34 8.97
C SER A 145 -19.70 0.77 9.68
N ASN A 146 -19.13 1.36 10.75
CA ASN A 146 -19.78 2.45 11.46
C ASN A 146 -19.59 3.78 10.70
N PRO A 147 -20.68 4.39 10.16
CA PRO A 147 -20.57 5.61 9.36
C PRO A 147 -19.94 6.79 10.12
N ASN A 148 -20.23 6.92 11.42
CA ASN A 148 -19.68 8.02 12.23
C ASN A 148 -18.17 7.92 12.39
N ARG A 149 -17.64 6.70 12.57
CA ARG A 149 -16.19 6.47 12.64
C ARG A 149 -15.49 6.68 11.32
N LEU A 150 -16.14 6.29 10.21
CA LEU A 150 -15.64 6.55 8.86
C LEU A 150 -15.64 8.06 8.58
N GLN A 151 -16.69 8.79 9.00
CA GLN A 151 -16.74 10.25 8.88
C GLN A 151 -15.63 10.93 9.70
N GLU A 152 -15.39 10.48 10.95
CA GLU A 152 -14.31 11.00 11.77
C GLU A 152 -12.94 10.84 11.09
N MET A 153 -12.68 9.67 10.46
CA MET A 153 -11.44 9.44 9.70
C MET A 153 -11.33 10.37 8.49
N TYR A 154 -12.42 10.55 7.77
CA TYR A 154 -12.48 11.44 6.61
C TYR A 154 -12.17 12.90 7.00
N ASP A 155 -12.83 13.39 8.05
CA ASP A 155 -12.66 14.76 8.55
C ASP A 155 -11.22 14.99 9.07
N LEU A 156 -10.65 13.99 9.75
CA LEU A 156 -9.26 14.02 10.17
C LEU A 156 -8.32 14.13 8.97
N GLY A 157 -8.52 13.31 7.94
CA GLY A 157 -7.69 13.35 6.73
C GLY A 157 -7.74 14.70 6.02
N ILE A 158 -8.93 15.32 5.92
CA ILE A 158 -9.09 16.68 5.36
C ILE A 158 -8.35 17.71 6.22
N SER A 159 -8.50 17.63 7.54
CA SER A 159 -7.84 18.56 8.47
C SER A 159 -6.33 18.46 8.36
N ASP A 160 -5.78 17.25 8.39
CA ASP A 160 -4.34 17.02 8.33
C ASP A 160 -3.75 17.47 6.98
N ALA A 161 -4.42 17.17 5.87
CA ALA A 161 -3.99 17.60 4.53
C ALA A 161 -3.97 19.13 4.39
N LYS A 162 -4.95 19.84 4.96
CA LYS A 162 -5.00 21.31 4.92
C LYS A 162 -3.78 21.97 5.58
N THR A 163 -3.23 21.37 6.63
CA THR A 163 -2.04 21.91 7.32
C THR A 163 -0.78 21.87 6.44
N LEU A 164 -0.78 21.02 5.41
CA LEU A 164 0.37 20.80 4.53
C LEU A 164 0.27 21.57 3.19
N LEU A 165 -0.86 22.24 2.90
CA LEU A 165 -1.03 23.01 1.68
C LEU A 165 0.12 24.01 1.41
N PRO A 166 0.67 24.73 2.42
CA PRO A 166 1.81 25.63 2.18
C PRO A 166 3.09 24.93 1.69
N ARG A 167 3.24 23.61 1.92
CA ARG A 167 4.39 22.83 1.45
C ARG A 167 4.19 22.28 0.04
N ILE A 168 2.96 22.30 -0.47
CA ILE A 168 2.59 21.74 -1.78
C ILE A 168 2.67 22.81 -2.88
N ASN A 169 2.53 24.09 -2.52
CA ASN A 169 2.55 25.24 -3.44
C ASN A 169 4.03 25.72 -3.71
#